data_a40bd7239a78e75657f45c704a57f7c5
#
_entry.id   a40bd7239a78e75657f45c704a57f7c5
#
_cell.length_a   1.000
_cell.length_b   1.000
_cell.length_c   1.000
_cell.angle_alpha   90.00
_cell.angle_beta   90.00
_cell.angle_gamma   90.00
#
_symmetry.space_group_name_H-M   'P 1'
#
loop_
_entity.id
_entity.type
_entity.pdbx_description
1 polymer ?
#
loop_
_entity_poly.entity_id
_entity_poly.type
_entity_poly.pdbx_seq_one_letter_code
_entity_poly.pdbx_strand_id
1 'polypeptide(L)'
;MASSSLSTAFLSPLSPPSLSVSSKPKPSLVKFPNPRSKPFIALSSSDSDAAPNHDATPIELRYPAFPTVMDINQIREILPHRFPFLLVDRVIEYNPGQSAVAIKNVTINDNFFPGHFPERPIMPGVLMVEAMAQVGGLVMLQPDVGGSRENFFFAGIDKVRFRKPVIAGDTLVMRMTLIKLQKRFGIAKMEGKAYVGGEVVCEGEFLMATGSGGSE
;
A
#
# COMPACT_ATOMS: atom_id res chain seq x y z
N MET A 1 -40.80 -50.05 41.79
CA MET A 1 -39.48 -50.31 42.34
C MET A 1 -38.68 -51.09 41.31
N ALA A 2 -37.77 -50.44 40.63
CA ALA A 2 -36.76 -51.09 39.80
C ALA A 2 -35.58 -50.18 39.75
N SER A 3 -34.51 -50.50 40.42
CA SER A 3 -33.22 -49.81 40.46
C SER A 3 -32.41 -50.29 39.28
N SER A 4 -32.01 -49.37 38.42
CA SER A 4 -31.01 -49.61 37.34
C SER A 4 -29.68 -49.01 37.75
N SER A 5 -28.73 -49.89 38.03
CA SER A 5 -27.33 -49.55 38.29
C SER A 5 -26.61 -49.11 37.00
N LEU A 6 -26.03 -47.92 37.00
CA LEU A 6 -25.13 -47.43 35.98
C LEU A 6 -23.70 -47.92 36.26
N SER A 7 -23.17 -48.70 35.32
CA SER A 7 -21.78 -49.19 35.31
C SER A 7 -20.89 -48.13 34.71
N THR A 8 -19.96 -47.58 35.51
CA THR A 8 -18.91 -46.66 35.05
C THR A 8 -17.75 -47.48 34.52
N ALA A 9 -17.53 -47.40 33.19
CA ALA A 9 -16.35 -47.96 32.56
C ALA A 9 -15.19 -46.95 32.67
N PHE A 10 -14.12 -47.35 33.36
CA PHE A 10 -12.84 -46.60 33.40
C PHE A 10 -12.10 -46.78 32.09
N LEU A 11 -11.90 -45.69 31.37
CA LEU A 11 -10.99 -45.61 30.23
C LEU A 11 -9.57 -45.31 30.74
N SER A 12 -8.65 -46.24 30.50
CA SER A 12 -7.22 -46.08 30.77
C SER A 12 -6.60 -45.06 29.79
N PRO A 13 -5.62 -44.25 30.23
CA PRO A 13 -4.96 -43.28 29.32
C PRO A 13 -3.99 -44.00 28.38
N LEU A 14 -4.15 -43.74 27.08
CA LEU A 14 -3.21 -44.13 26.04
C LEU A 14 -1.93 -43.31 26.15
N SER A 15 -0.78 -43.96 26.27
CA SER A 15 0.56 -43.33 26.20
C SER A 15 0.84 -42.78 24.82
N PRO A 16 1.45 -41.59 24.71
CA PRO A 16 1.81 -41.02 23.40
C PRO A 16 2.99 -41.78 22.74
N PRO A 17 3.03 -41.88 21.40
CA PRO A 17 4.13 -42.52 20.70
C PRO A 17 5.42 -41.68 20.83
N SER A 18 6.53 -42.34 21.11
CA SER A 18 7.85 -41.74 21.15
C SER A 18 8.28 -41.32 19.73
N LEU A 19 8.39 -40.04 19.50
CA LEU A 19 8.97 -39.46 18.27
C LEU A 19 10.49 -39.56 18.33
N SER A 20 11.07 -40.35 17.44
CA SER A 20 12.52 -40.42 17.22
C SER A 20 13.01 -39.06 16.66
N VAL A 21 13.93 -38.44 17.39
CA VAL A 21 14.59 -37.20 16.99
C VAL A 21 15.55 -37.51 15.84
N SER A 22 15.12 -37.19 14.61
CA SER A 22 15.99 -37.15 13.42
C SER A 22 16.93 -35.94 13.53
N SER A 23 18.22 -36.20 13.39
CA SER A 23 19.30 -35.21 13.45
C SER A 23 19.09 -34.10 12.43
N LYS A 24 19.05 -32.85 12.91
CA LYS A 24 18.99 -31.64 12.08
C LYS A 24 20.22 -31.57 11.16
N PRO A 25 20.06 -31.26 9.86
CA PRO A 25 21.19 -30.93 9.03
C PRO A 25 21.81 -29.59 9.48
N LYS A 26 23.14 -29.54 9.53
CA LYS A 26 23.91 -28.34 9.85
C LYS A 26 23.65 -27.28 8.76
N PRO A 27 23.44 -26.00 9.11
CA PRO A 27 23.31 -24.94 8.10
C PRO A 27 24.61 -24.83 7.32
N SER A 28 24.54 -25.02 6.00
CA SER A 28 25.66 -24.74 5.12
C SER A 28 25.81 -23.23 4.98
N LEU A 29 26.98 -22.72 5.37
CA LEU A 29 27.36 -21.32 5.16
C LEU A 29 27.44 -21.08 3.64
N VAL A 30 26.48 -20.37 3.09
CA VAL A 30 26.55 -19.86 1.72
C VAL A 30 27.58 -18.73 1.73
N LYS A 31 28.78 -19.00 1.18
CA LYS A 31 29.79 -17.98 0.95
C LYS A 31 29.34 -17.09 -0.20
N PHE A 32 28.96 -15.85 0.11
CA PHE A 32 28.78 -14.83 -0.92
C PHE A 32 30.14 -14.48 -1.54
N PRO A 33 30.26 -14.40 -2.88
CA PRO A 33 31.50 -13.97 -3.49
C PRO A 33 31.72 -12.49 -3.16
N ASN A 34 32.90 -12.21 -2.57
CA ASN A 34 33.35 -10.86 -2.28
C ASN A 34 33.54 -10.11 -3.60
N PRO A 35 32.85 -8.97 -3.86
CA PRO A 35 33.12 -8.19 -5.05
C PRO A 35 34.51 -7.60 -4.92
N ARG A 36 35.45 -8.09 -5.76
CA ARG A 36 36.80 -7.52 -5.88
C ARG A 36 36.68 -6.06 -6.27
N SER A 37 37.02 -5.17 -5.36
CA SER A 37 37.25 -3.76 -5.64
C SER A 37 38.40 -3.62 -6.65
N LYS A 38 38.07 -3.20 -7.86
CA LYS A 38 39.08 -2.74 -8.82
C LYS A 38 39.64 -1.41 -8.31
N PRO A 39 40.96 -1.19 -8.35
CA PRO A 39 41.51 0.10 -7.99
C PRO A 39 41.06 1.15 -9.01
N PHE A 40 40.56 2.24 -8.50
CA PHE A 40 40.17 3.41 -9.30
C PHE A 40 41.47 4.12 -9.73
N ILE A 41 41.82 4.06 -11.00
CA ILE A 41 42.90 4.87 -11.56
C ILE A 41 42.33 6.25 -11.87
N ALA A 42 42.76 7.25 -11.11
CA ALA A 42 42.48 8.64 -11.42
C ALA A 42 43.28 9.06 -12.64
N LEU A 43 42.62 9.26 -13.78
CA LEU A 43 43.19 10.03 -14.89
C LEU A 43 42.83 11.50 -14.69
N SER A 44 43.83 12.31 -14.41
CA SER A 44 43.74 13.75 -14.52
C SER A 44 43.80 14.14 -16.02
N SER A 45 42.76 14.69 -16.56
CA SER A 45 42.80 15.49 -17.79
C SER A 45 42.00 16.76 -17.59
N SER A 46 42.68 17.84 -17.89
CA SER A 46 42.26 19.22 -17.86
C SER A 46 41.20 19.53 -18.95
N ASP A 47 40.38 20.49 -18.64
CA ASP A 47 39.62 21.40 -19.49
C ASP A 47 38.33 20.94 -20.15
N SER A 48 37.32 21.65 -19.76
CA SER A 48 36.27 22.39 -20.52
C SER A 48 34.83 22.01 -20.12
N ASP A 49 34.06 23.06 -19.80
CA ASP A 49 32.60 23.14 -19.77
C ASP A 49 31.87 21.98 -19.04
N ALA A 50 32.03 21.92 -17.73
CA ALA A 50 31.26 21.05 -16.90
C ALA A 50 29.86 21.61 -16.68
N ALA A 51 28.84 20.90 -17.20
CA ALA A 51 27.50 20.96 -16.67
C ALA A 51 27.54 20.85 -15.13
N PRO A 52 26.62 21.50 -14.38
CA PRO A 52 26.65 21.51 -12.92
C PRO A 52 26.74 20.07 -12.41
N ASN A 53 27.82 19.78 -11.70
CA ASN A 53 28.13 18.46 -11.19
C ASN A 53 27.06 18.07 -10.14
N HIS A 54 26.10 17.24 -10.54
CA HIS A 54 25.03 16.72 -9.67
C HIS A 54 25.58 15.98 -8.42
N ASP A 55 26.86 15.63 -8.42
CA ASP A 55 27.51 14.91 -7.33
C ASP A 55 28.04 15.79 -6.18
N ALA A 56 28.01 17.12 -6.32
CA ALA A 56 28.54 18.03 -5.29
C ALA A 56 27.55 18.29 -4.14
N THR A 57 26.24 18.06 -4.35
CA THR A 57 25.23 18.23 -3.30
C THR A 57 25.15 16.97 -2.44
N PRO A 58 25.26 17.07 -1.10
CA PRO A 58 25.03 15.93 -0.19
C PRO A 58 23.68 15.26 -0.48
N ILE A 59 23.66 13.92 -0.37
CA ILE A 59 22.50 13.14 -0.80
C ILE A 59 21.21 13.53 -0.09
N GLU A 60 21.28 13.89 1.19
CA GLU A 60 20.15 14.34 2.00
C GLU A 60 19.53 15.65 1.53
N LEU A 61 20.24 16.44 0.72
CA LEU A 61 19.75 17.69 0.15
C LEU A 61 19.26 17.57 -1.30
N ARG A 62 19.40 16.41 -1.92
CA ARG A 62 19.00 16.17 -3.33
C ARG A 62 17.52 15.96 -3.53
N TYR A 63 16.79 15.60 -2.47
CA TYR A 63 15.38 15.21 -2.55
C TYR A 63 14.51 16.19 -1.79
N PRO A 64 13.90 17.16 -2.48
CA PRO A 64 12.98 18.10 -1.86
C PRO A 64 11.75 17.34 -1.32
N ALA A 65 11.17 17.86 -0.25
CA ALA A 65 9.93 17.32 0.29
C ALA A 65 8.79 17.46 -0.72
N PHE A 66 7.89 16.47 -0.77
CA PHE A 66 6.64 16.63 -1.50
C PHE A 66 5.84 17.81 -0.95
N PRO A 67 5.15 18.59 -1.81
CA PRO A 67 4.25 19.65 -1.35
C PRO A 67 3.15 19.08 -0.44
N THR A 68 2.59 19.90 0.42
CA THR A 68 1.45 19.53 1.26
C THR A 68 0.25 20.36 0.86
N VAL A 69 -0.68 19.74 0.13
CA VAL A 69 -1.98 20.32 -0.21
C VAL A 69 -3.02 19.98 0.87
N MET A 70 -2.99 18.72 1.35
CA MET A 70 -3.73 18.31 2.55
C MET A 70 -2.82 17.45 3.43
N ASP A 71 -2.77 17.78 4.70
CA ASP A 71 -2.09 16.99 5.72
C ASP A 71 -2.98 15.83 6.22
N ILE A 72 -2.43 15.00 7.11
CA ILE A 72 -3.14 13.84 7.65
C ILE A 72 -4.41 14.22 8.43
N ASN A 73 -4.45 15.39 9.08
CA ASN A 73 -5.62 15.81 9.84
C ASN A 73 -6.77 16.15 8.89
N GLN A 74 -6.49 16.91 7.83
CA GLN A 74 -7.45 17.25 6.78
C GLN A 74 -7.96 16.00 6.05
N ILE A 75 -7.07 15.04 5.76
CA ILE A 75 -7.45 13.74 5.17
C ILE A 75 -8.42 12.99 6.09
N ARG A 76 -8.16 12.97 7.40
CA ARG A 76 -9.03 12.31 8.39
C ARG A 76 -10.39 13.00 8.56
N GLU A 77 -10.48 14.27 8.26
CA GLU A 77 -11.77 15.00 8.25
C GLU A 77 -12.64 14.55 7.06
N ILE A 78 -12.02 14.16 5.94
CA ILE A 78 -12.73 13.76 4.73
C ILE A 78 -13.00 12.24 4.73
N LEU A 79 -11.96 11.42 4.93
CA LEU A 79 -12.07 9.97 4.90
C LEU A 79 -12.54 9.39 6.24
N PRO A 80 -13.46 8.40 6.22
CA PRO A 80 -13.88 7.70 7.44
C PRO A 80 -12.81 6.74 7.97
N HIS A 81 -11.86 6.32 7.14
CA HIS A 81 -10.83 5.32 7.46
C HIS A 81 -9.96 5.75 8.65
N ARG A 82 -9.52 4.76 9.45
CA ARG A 82 -8.60 4.93 10.58
C ARG A 82 -7.60 3.78 10.59
N PHE A 83 -6.60 3.86 11.47
CA PHE A 83 -5.64 2.78 11.70
C PHE A 83 -6.36 1.44 11.91
N PRO A 84 -5.89 0.34 11.31
CA PRO A 84 -4.72 0.23 10.44
C PRO A 84 -5.03 0.44 8.94
N PHE A 85 -6.23 0.90 8.58
CA PHE A 85 -6.75 0.90 7.22
C PHE A 85 -6.78 2.28 6.55
N LEU A 86 -6.24 3.31 7.16
CA LEU A 86 -5.98 4.60 6.51
C LEU A 86 -4.64 4.53 5.78
N LEU A 87 -4.68 4.52 4.44
CA LEU A 87 -3.53 4.26 3.58
C LEU A 87 -3.07 5.49 2.78
N VAL A 88 -3.44 6.69 3.22
CA VAL A 88 -3.05 7.96 2.59
C VAL A 88 -2.41 8.85 3.64
N ASP A 89 -1.15 9.25 3.42
CA ASP A 89 -0.38 10.05 4.37
C ASP A 89 -0.41 11.54 4.06
N ARG A 90 -0.49 11.91 2.76
CA ARG A 90 -0.49 13.30 2.31
C ARG A 90 -1.10 13.43 0.92
N VAL A 91 -1.85 14.50 0.66
CA VAL A 91 -2.23 14.91 -0.68
C VAL A 91 -1.23 15.95 -1.17
N ILE A 92 -0.70 15.75 -2.37
CA ILE A 92 0.34 16.60 -2.99
C ILE A 92 -0.16 17.40 -4.18
N GLU A 93 -1.30 17.01 -4.77
CA GLU A 93 -2.01 17.74 -5.81
C GLU A 93 -3.50 17.48 -5.65
N TYR A 94 -4.32 18.51 -5.78
CA TYR A 94 -5.76 18.36 -5.67
C TYR A 94 -6.52 19.30 -6.61
N ASN A 95 -7.35 18.73 -7.46
CA ASN A 95 -8.28 19.44 -8.35
C ASN A 95 -9.70 19.00 -7.98
N PRO A 96 -10.50 19.85 -7.30
CA PRO A 96 -11.82 19.49 -6.78
C PRO A 96 -12.71 18.86 -7.86
N GLY A 97 -13.31 17.70 -7.55
CA GLY A 97 -14.22 17.01 -8.44
C GLY A 97 -13.61 16.48 -9.75
N GLN A 98 -12.29 16.50 -9.89
CA GLN A 98 -11.57 16.06 -11.08
C GLN A 98 -10.49 15.03 -10.76
N SER A 99 -9.53 15.38 -9.92
CA SER A 99 -8.41 14.48 -9.62
C SER A 99 -7.73 14.81 -8.30
N ALA A 100 -7.00 13.83 -7.76
CA ALA A 100 -6.07 14.01 -6.67
C ALA A 100 -4.81 13.17 -6.88
N VAL A 101 -3.69 13.68 -6.37
CA VAL A 101 -2.46 12.92 -6.23
C VAL A 101 -2.08 12.89 -4.76
N ALA A 102 -1.87 11.71 -4.24
CA ALA A 102 -1.52 11.50 -2.85
C ALA A 102 -0.37 10.51 -2.69
N ILE A 103 0.24 10.50 -1.52
CA ILE A 103 1.31 9.56 -1.20
C ILE A 103 0.93 8.67 -0.03
N LYS A 104 1.43 7.43 -0.07
CA LYS A 104 1.60 6.56 1.07
C LYS A 104 3.09 6.25 1.23
N ASN A 105 3.62 6.52 2.42
CA ASN A 105 4.94 6.05 2.80
C ASN A 105 4.85 4.59 3.23
N VAL A 106 5.49 3.71 2.48
CA VAL A 106 5.48 2.28 2.77
C VAL A 106 6.63 1.99 3.73
N THR A 107 6.31 1.61 4.97
CA THR A 107 7.31 1.39 6.01
C THR A 107 7.29 -0.05 6.48
N ILE A 108 8.42 -0.54 7.02
CA ILE A 108 8.50 -1.89 7.60
C ILE A 108 7.53 -2.08 8.79
N ASN A 109 7.01 -0.99 9.35
CA ASN A 109 6.04 -1.01 10.44
C ASN A 109 4.58 -1.15 9.95
N ASP A 110 4.34 -1.21 8.64
CA ASP A 110 3.02 -1.52 8.11
C ASP A 110 2.60 -2.95 8.50
N ASN A 111 1.39 -3.10 9.04
CA ASN A 111 0.89 -4.33 9.65
C ASN A 111 0.74 -5.52 8.69
N PHE A 112 0.81 -5.30 7.39
CA PHE A 112 0.69 -6.37 6.41
C PHE A 112 2.02 -7.13 6.16
N PHE A 113 3.17 -6.53 6.43
CA PHE A 113 4.47 -7.15 6.15
C PHE A 113 4.75 -8.45 6.92
N PRO A 114 4.38 -8.60 8.23
CA PRO A 114 4.57 -9.87 8.92
C PRO A 114 3.89 -11.07 8.24
N GLY A 115 2.80 -10.82 7.49
CA GLY A 115 2.06 -11.86 6.78
C GLY A 115 2.31 -11.92 5.27
N HIS A 116 2.85 -10.83 4.67
CA HIS A 116 2.94 -10.72 3.19
C HIS A 116 4.31 -10.17 2.69
N PHE A 117 5.44 -10.86 2.82
CA PHE A 117 5.67 -12.17 3.45
C PHE A 117 6.85 -12.06 4.41
N PRO A 118 6.96 -12.89 5.45
CA PRO A 118 8.02 -12.75 6.47
C PRO A 118 9.43 -12.65 5.90
N GLU A 119 9.76 -13.52 4.94
CA GLU A 119 11.10 -13.57 4.33
C GLU A 119 11.28 -12.61 3.14
N ARG A 120 10.18 -12.07 2.62
CA ARG A 120 10.18 -11.17 1.48
C ARG A 120 9.04 -10.15 1.62
N PRO A 121 9.24 -9.08 2.37
CA PRO A 121 8.22 -8.06 2.61
C PRO A 121 7.83 -7.35 1.30
N ILE A 122 6.60 -7.55 0.86
CA ILE A 122 6.01 -6.90 -0.32
C ILE A 122 4.64 -6.35 0.09
N MET A 123 4.33 -5.12 -0.29
CA MET A 123 3.00 -4.57 -0.07
C MET A 123 1.96 -5.37 -0.86
N PRO A 124 0.87 -5.85 -0.23
CA PRO A 124 -0.20 -6.52 -0.95
C PRO A 124 -0.78 -5.65 -2.06
N GLY A 125 -0.87 -6.20 -3.29
CA GLY A 125 -1.41 -5.47 -4.42
C GLY A 125 -2.83 -4.96 -4.18
N VAL A 126 -3.64 -5.74 -3.47
CA VAL A 126 -5.01 -5.34 -3.09
C VAL A 126 -5.04 -4.11 -2.17
N LEU A 127 -4.00 -3.89 -1.37
CA LEU A 127 -3.89 -2.68 -0.54
C LEU A 127 -3.38 -1.47 -1.33
N MET A 128 -2.65 -1.66 -2.44
CA MET A 128 -2.39 -0.57 -3.39
C MET A 128 -3.69 -0.09 -4.04
N VAL A 129 -4.56 -1.03 -4.41
CA VAL A 129 -5.89 -0.74 -4.95
C VAL A 129 -6.73 0.01 -3.93
N GLU A 130 -6.79 -0.46 -2.68
CA GLU A 130 -7.51 0.22 -1.60
C GLU A 130 -6.97 1.62 -1.35
N ALA A 131 -5.65 1.80 -1.29
CA ALA A 131 -5.04 3.11 -1.11
C ALA A 131 -5.44 4.09 -2.23
N MET A 132 -5.45 3.63 -3.50
CA MET A 132 -5.96 4.42 -4.62
C MET A 132 -7.45 4.71 -4.48
N ALA A 133 -8.27 3.75 -4.04
CA ALA A 133 -9.70 3.98 -3.80
C ALA A 133 -9.92 5.08 -2.75
N GLN A 134 -9.12 5.11 -1.69
CA GLN A 134 -9.15 6.17 -0.68
C GLN A 134 -8.80 7.54 -1.28
N VAL A 135 -7.80 7.62 -2.16
CA VAL A 135 -7.50 8.86 -2.90
C VAL A 135 -8.69 9.27 -3.77
N GLY A 136 -9.38 8.32 -4.41
CA GLY A 136 -10.65 8.56 -5.11
C GLY A 136 -11.73 9.12 -4.18
N GLY A 137 -11.80 8.62 -2.95
CA GLY A 137 -12.69 9.15 -1.90
C GLY A 137 -12.42 10.61 -1.59
N LEU A 138 -11.17 11.05 -1.56
CA LEU A 138 -10.82 12.47 -1.37
C LEU A 138 -11.38 13.36 -2.47
N VAL A 139 -11.45 12.86 -3.72
CA VAL A 139 -12.07 13.60 -4.84
C VAL A 139 -13.58 13.64 -4.72
N MET A 140 -14.22 12.54 -4.27
CA MET A 140 -15.68 12.36 -4.32
C MET A 140 -16.41 12.90 -3.09
N LEU A 141 -15.78 12.90 -1.92
CA LEU A 141 -16.41 13.24 -0.64
C LEU A 141 -16.37 14.72 -0.28
N GLN A 142 -15.97 15.57 -1.22
CA GLN A 142 -16.02 17.01 -1.02
C GLN A 142 -17.44 17.54 -1.22
N PRO A 143 -17.85 18.59 -0.46
CA PRO A 143 -19.19 19.16 -0.55
C PRO A 143 -19.61 19.53 -1.96
N ASP A 144 -18.69 20.06 -2.76
CA ASP A 144 -18.93 20.49 -4.14
C ASP A 144 -19.26 19.33 -5.09
N VAL A 145 -18.82 18.11 -4.76
CA VAL A 145 -19.09 16.90 -5.55
C VAL A 145 -20.37 16.20 -5.08
N GLY A 146 -20.76 16.42 -3.82
CA GLY A 146 -21.99 15.91 -3.23
C GLY A 146 -21.93 14.49 -2.72
N GLY A 147 -20.73 13.96 -2.47
CA GLY A 147 -20.53 12.66 -1.82
C GLY A 147 -20.81 12.72 -0.31
N SER A 148 -21.45 11.69 0.22
CA SER A 148 -21.68 11.52 1.67
C SER A 148 -20.68 10.52 2.24
N ARG A 149 -20.04 10.87 3.36
CA ARG A 149 -19.09 9.98 4.06
C ARG A 149 -19.73 8.68 4.54
N GLU A 150 -21.01 8.73 4.88
CA GLU A 150 -21.77 7.59 5.40
C GLU A 150 -22.15 6.59 4.29
N ASN A 151 -22.22 7.06 3.04
CA ASN A 151 -22.68 6.29 1.91
C ASN A 151 -21.63 6.15 0.81
N PHE A 152 -20.34 6.23 1.14
CA PHE A 152 -19.26 6.04 0.19
C PHE A 152 -18.75 4.61 0.23
N PHE A 153 -18.83 3.92 -0.91
CA PHE A 153 -18.42 2.53 -1.04
C PHE A 153 -17.53 2.33 -2.28
N PHE A 154 -16.50 1.52 -2.12
CA PHE A 154 -15.74 0.99 -3.24
C PHE A 154 -16.56 -0.13 -3.88
N ALA A 155 -17.24 0.15 -5.01
CA ALA A 155 -18.24 -0.72 -5.60
C ALA A 155 -17.68 -1.74 -6.59
N GLY A 156 -16.50 -1.47 -7.16
CA GLY A 156 -15.89 -2.40 -8.12
C GLY A 156 -14.60 -1.87 -8.72
N ILE A 157 -13.89 -2.79 -9.38
CA ILE A 157 -12.63 -2.51 -10.02
C ILE A 157 -12.49 -3.32 -11.31
N ASP A 158 -12.02 -2.67 -12.38
CA ASP A 158 -11.78 -3.29 -13.67
C ASP A 158 -10.34 -3.04 -14.12
N LYS A 159 -9.84 -3.90 -15.02
CA LYS A 159 -8.56 -3.74 -15.72
C LYS A 159 -7.35 -3.52 -14.81
N VAL A 160 -7.39 -4.09 -13.60
CA VAL A 160 -6.26 -3.97 -12.66
C VAL A 160 -5.04 -4.69 -13.19
N ARG A 161 -3.90 -4.02 -13.10
CA ARG A 161 -2.58 -4.60 -13.40
C ARG A 161 -1.60 -4.21 -12.32
N PHE A 162 -0.99 -5.22 -11.70
CA PHE A 162 0.16 -5.09 -10.82
C PHE A 162 1.41 -5.27 -11.68
N ARG A 163 2.22 -4.23 -11.82
CA ARG A 163 3.34 -4.23 -12.74
C ARG A 163 4.68 -4.49 -12.06
N LYS A 164 4.84 -3.98 -10.83
CA LYS A 164 6.05 -4.11 -10.04
C LYS A 164 5.71 -4.27 -8.56
N PRO A 165 6.52 -5.01 -7.78
CA PRO A 165 6.37 -5.05 -6.34
C PRO A 165 6.67 -3.69 -5.72
N VAL A 166 5.99 -3.39 -4.62
CA VAL A 166 6.24 -2.23 -3.75
C VAL A 166 6.73 -2.78 -2.42
N ILE A 167 7.83 -2.24 -1.90
CA ILE A 167 8.52 -2.75 -0.72
C ILE A 167 8.66 -1.67 0.36
N ALA A 168 9.06 -2.06 1.55
CA ALA A 168 9.36 -1.12 2.63
C ALA A 168 10.49 -0.15 2.22
N GLY A 169 10.30 1.14 2.45
CA GLY A 169 11.19 2.23 2.01
C GLY A 169 10.68 2.97 0.77
N ASP A 170 9.72 2.40 0.03
CA ASP A 170 9.13 3.07 -1.13
C ASP A 170 8.15 4.17 -0.70
N THR A 171 8.05 5.21 -1.53
CA THR A 171 6.93 6.16 -1.49
C THR A 171 6.00 5.86 -2.66
N LEU A 172 4.81 5.36 -2.35
CA LEU A 172 3.76 5.09 -3.32
C LEU A 172 3.04 6.39 -3.65
N VAL A 173 3.21 6.88 -4.88
CA VAL A 173 2.52 8.07 -5.40
C VAL A 173 1.31 7.63 -6.20
N MET A 174 0.11 8.09 -5.80
CA MET A 174 -1.15 7.61 -6.36
C MET A 174 -1.92 8.76 -6.99
N ARG A 175 -2.23 8.64 -8.28
CA ARG A 175 -3.12 9.56 -9.00
C ARG A 175 -4.46 8.90 -9.24
N MET A 176 -5.53 9.59 -8.85
CA MET A 176 -6.91 9.23 -9.19
C MET A 176 -7.55 10.35 -10.00
N THR A 177 -8.18 9.99 -11.11
CA THR A 177 -8.83 10.93 -12.03
C THR A 177 -10.27 10.50 -12.26
N LEU A 178 -11.22 11.41 -12.04
CA LEU A 178 -12.63 11.18 -12.31
C LEU A 178 -12.87 11.18 -13.82
N ILE A 179 -13.37 10.06 -14.36
CA ILE A 179 -13.69 9.90 -15.78
C ILE A 179 -15.16 10.21 -16.04
N LYS A 180 -16.04 9.74 -15.16
CA LYS A 180 -17.49 9.93 -15.31
C LYS A 180 -18.17 9.92 -13.96
N LEU A 181 -19.02 10.92 -13.74
CA LEU A 181 -19.90 10.99 -12.57
C LEU A 181 -21.38 10.88 -13.04
N GLN A 182 -22.07 9.86 -12.56
CA GLN A 182 -23.50 9.68 -12.76
C GLN A 182 -24.25 10.10 -11.50
N LYS A 183 -24.43 11.40 -11.31
CA LYS A 183 -25.02 11.99 -10.08
C LYS A 183 -26.34 11.34 -9.69
N ARG A 184 -27.22 11.05 -10.67
CA ARG A 184 -28.54 10.42 -10.43
C ARG A 184 -28.44 9.06 -9.72
N PHE A 185 -27.38 8.29 -9.98
CA PHE A 185 -27.17 6.96 -9.42
C PHE A 185 -26.10 6.93 -8.32
N GLY A 186 -25.49 8.07 -8.02
CA GLY A 186 -24.38 8.13 -7.08
C GLY A 186 -23.18 7.28 -7.49
N ILE A 187 -22.91 7.13 -8.79
CA ILE A 187 -21.85 6.27 -9.31
C ILE A 187 -20.77 7.13 -9.98
N ALA A 188 -19.53 6.94 -9.58
CA ALA A 188 -18.37 7.56 -10.20
C ALA A 188 -17.42 6.49 -10.76
N LYS A 189 -17.00 6.68 -12.02
CA LYS A 189 -15.95 5.90 -12.63
C LYS A 189 -14.66 6.73 -12.63
N MET A 190 -13.58 6.14 -12.13
CA MET A 190 -12.26 6.78 -12.00
C MET A 190 -11.17 5.92 -12.65
N GLU A 191 -10.13 6.56 -13.16
CA GLU A 191 -8.87 5.92 -13.51
C GLU A 191 -7.87 6.12 -12.38
N GLY A 192 -7.16 5.05 -11.99
CA GLY A 192 -6.12 5.07 -10.97
C GLY A 192 -4.78 4.59 -11.49
N LYS A 193 -3.72 5.30 -11.14
CA LYS A 193 -2.34 4.89 -11.39
C LYS A 193 -1.48 5.15 -10.17
N ALA A 194 -0.72 4.15 -9.76
CA ALA A 194 0.25 4.24 -8.67
C ALA A 194 1.68 4.09 -9.19
N TYR A 195 2.58 4.86 -8.62
CA TYR A 195 3.96 4.99 -9.06
C TYR A 195 4.93 4.84 -7.90
N VAL A 196 6.10 4.28 -8.18
CA VAL A 196 7.30 4.32 -7.32
C VAL A 196 8.48 4.73 -8.19
N GLY A 197 9.23 5.75 -7.78
CA GLY A 197 10.37 6.26 -8.56
C GLY A 197 10.02 6.69 -9.98
N GLY A 198 8.79 7.17 -10.22
CA GLY A 198 8.29 7.59 -11.54
C GLY A 198 7.78 6.44 -12.43
N GLU A 199 7.93 5.18 -12.00
CA GLU A 199 7.46 4.01 -12.75
C GLU A 199 6.09 3.53 -12.26
N VAL A 200 5.19 3.16 -13.19
CA VAL A 200 3.88 2.60 -12.83
C VAL A 200 4.04 1.24 -12.19
N VAL A 201 3.54 1.09 -10.94
CA VAL A 201 3.55 -0.16 -10.19
C VAL A 201 2.17 -0.83 -10.15
N CYS A 202 1.10 -0.04 -10.19
CA CYS A 202 -0.28 -0.51 -10.25
C CYS A 202 -1.15 0.46 -11.05
N GLU A 203 -2.15 -0.05 -11.78
CA GLU A 203 -3.15 0.75 -12.47
C GLU A 203 -4.48 0.01 -12.54
N GLY A 204 -5.59 0.74 -12.73
CA GLY A 204 -6.91 0.15 -12.87
C GLY A 204 -8.01 1.19 -13.09
N GLU A 205 -9.22 0.71 -13.38
CA GLU A 205 -10.45 1.48 -13.43
C GLU A 205 -11.26 1.19 -12.16
N PHE A 206 -11.72 2.21 -11.49
CA PHE A 206 -12.40 2.13 -10.19
C PHE A 206 -13.83 2.58 -10.31
N LEU A 207 -14.74 1.84 -9.70
CA LEU A 207 -16.14 2.19 -9.57
C LEU A 207 -16.44 2.53 -8.11
N MET A 208 -16.81 3.78 -7.86
CA MET A 208 -17.17 4.27 -6.53
C MET A 208 -18.69 4.50 -6.50
N ALA A 209 -19.33 4.12 -5.41
CA ALA A 209 -20.72 4.43 -5.15
C ALA A 209 -20.83 5.44 -4.01
N THR A 210 -21.47 6.55 -4.27
CA THR A 210 -21.95 7.46 -3.24
C THR A 210 -23.44 7.19 -3.13
N GLY A 211 -23.94 6.71 -1.98
CA GLY A 211 -25.36 6.46 -1.81
C GLY A 211 -26.15 7.67 -2.30
N SER A 212 -27.18 7.46 -3.11
CA SER A 212 -28.14 8.49 -3.43
C SER A 212 -28.73 8.98 -2.12
N GLY A 213 -28.43 10.21 -1.74
CA GLY A 213 -29.19 10.87 -0.69
C GLY A 213 -30.64 10.87 -1.14
N GLY A 214 -31.44 9.94 -0.60
CA GLY A 214 -32.88 10.00 -0.78
C GLY A 214 -33.34 11.33 -0.18
N SER A 215 -33.68 12.25 -1.04
CA SER A 215 -34.59 13.30 -0.63
C SER A 215 -35.91 12.62 -0.35
N GLU A 216 -36.20 12.34 0.91
CA GLU A 216 -37.60 12.29 1.38
C GLU A 216 -38.17 13.69 1.36
#